data_97f51b8b5e6cbb0dde6ce4492b3ca62b
#
_entry.id   97f51b8b5e6cbb0dde6ce4492b3ca62b
#
_cell.length_a   1.000
_cell.length_b   1.000
_cell.length_c   1.000
_cell.angle_alpha   90.00
_cell.angle_beta   90.00
_cell.angle_gamma   90.00
#
_symmetry.space_group_name_H-M   'P 1'
#
loop_
_entity.id
_entity.type
_entity.pdbx_description
1 polymer ?
#
loop_
_entity_poly.entity_id
_entity_poly.type
_entity_poly.pdbx_seq_one_letter_code
_entity_poly.pdbx_strand_id
1 'polypeptide(L)'
;MTSGSRHGGQHSAPTPRVRLVDVAREAGLSKTTVSAALNDTGRLSPAVREKARETARRMGYRPNATARQLRAGRAKLIGYVVGEAADATSVFLESPYFARLTGATAATALRRGYALVLLPSGSLQSEWADLPLDAVVVTDPGADDRIVDDVLAAGIPVFSDRSVEGRQGARWVDVDIDAAVRSVLDHFREQGARRPVLVVPDSTTRFHAEVFAAHREWCAEHGLPERAVRAGEPGNGPVVRAVETALAGGPVADGDPAAGGDRPGGGDRPDALLVVAEASPPLVLEAARRHGYDVPGDLLLVCVSEDATAEHTEPPVTTLSLRPEAIAEAGIDHLVKVLEHGSREPSGTLVPTRLDVRASSVRRRD
;
A
#
# COMPACT_ATOMS: atom_id res chain seq x y z
N MET A 1 54.80 10.98 28.68
CA MET A 1 54.05 10.58 29.88
C MET A 1 52.67 11.21 29.81
N THR A 2 51.68 10.50 29.35
CA THR A 2 50.26 10.77 29.67
C THR A 2 49.48 9.50 29.38
N SER A 3 48.94 8.98 30.43
CA SER A 3 48.22 7.73 30.58
C SER A 3 46.85 7.83 29.91
N GLY A 4 46.54 6.98 28.94
CA GLY A 4 45.23 6.83 28.33
C GLY A 4 44.39 5.77 29.07
N SER A 5 43.39 6.22 29.79
CA SER A 5 42.40 5.38 30.49
C SER A 5 41.48 4.66 29.51
N ARG A 6 41.60 3.34 29.40
CA ARG A 6 40.64 2.49 28.66
C ARG A 6 39.40 2.27 29.52
N HIS A 7 38.27 2.87 29.15
CA HIS A 7 36.97 2.50 29.70
C HIS A 7 36.54 1.16 29.07
N GLY A 8 36.65 0.10 29.84
CA GLY A 8 36.09 -1.21 29.50
C GLY A 8 34.58 -1.18 29.68
N GLY A 9 33.80 -1.15 28.58
CA GLY A 9 32.39 -1.39 28.61
C GLY A 9 32.10 -2.84 29.01
N GLN A 10 31.58 -3.05 30.22
CA GLN A 10 31.03 -4.34 30.63
C GLN A 10 29.77 -4.64 29.83
N HIS A 11 29.88 -5.50 28.84
CA HIS A 11 28.70 -6.17 28.25
C HIS A 11 28.11 -7.09 29.31
N SER A 12 27.03 -6.63 29.95
CA SER A 12 26.19 -7.45 30.83
C SER A 12 25.66 -8.63 30.03
N ALA A 13 26.00 -9.85 30.40
CA ALA A 13 25.46 -11.06 29.80
C ALA A 13 23.93 -11.07 29.91
N PRO A 14 23.18 -11.47 28.86
CA PRO A 14 21.72 -11.49 28.92
C PRO A 14 21.24 -12.41 30.01
N THR A 15 20.40 -11.91 30.92
CA THR A 15 19.80 -12.66 32.02
C THR A 15 19.10 -13.91 31.45
N PRO A 16 19.35 -15.11 31.97
CA PRO A 16 18.75 -16.34 31.44
C PRO A 16 17.22 -16.25 31.48
N ARG A 17 16.59 -16.48 30.34
CA ARG A 17 15.14 -16.42 30.20
C ARG A 17 14.48 -17.54 31.01
N VAL A 18 13.61 -17.20 31.96
CA VAL A 18 12.85 -18.18 32.76
C VAL A 18 12.08 -19.13 31.85
N ARG A 19 12.22 -20.43 32.05
CA ARG A 19 11.58 -21.48 31.27
C ARG A 19 10.32 -22.02 31.98
N LEU A 20 9.40 -22.63 31.23
CA LEU A 20 8.19 -23.25 31.79
C LEU A 20 8.51 -24.30 32.85
N VAL A 21 9.64 -25.02 32.71
CA VAL A 21 10.10 -26.00 33.69
C VAL A 21 10.49 -25.38 35.02
N ASP A 22 11.00 -24.16 35.01
CA ASP A 22 11.41 -23.46 36.23
C ASP A 22 10.15 -23.00 37.00
N VAL A 23 9.12 -22.52 36.30
CA VAL A 23 7.81 -22.20 36.87
C VAL A 23 7.16 -23.43 37.46
N ALA A 24 7.23 -24.58 36.76
CA ALA A 24 6.69 -25.83 37.24
C ALA A 24 7.35 -26.29 38.54
N ARG A 25 8.67 -26.20 38.60
CA ARG A 25 9.44 -26.53 39.81
C ARG A 25 9.07 -25.62 40.98
N GLU A 26 9.04 -24.31 40.76
CA GLU A 26 8.72 -23.31 41.79
C GLU A 26 7.27 -23.42 42.28
N ALA A 27 6.33 -23.70 41.36
CA ALA A 27 4.92 -23.91 41.73
C ALA A 27 4.64 -25.27 42.37
N GLY A 28 5.59 -26.21 42.36
CA GLY A 28 5.38 -27.61 42.82
C GLY A 28 4.31 -28.34 41.95
N LEU A 29 4.27 -28.01 40.66
CA LEU A 29 3.31 -28.59 39.71
C LEU A 29 4.04 -29.27 38.55
N SER A 30 3.35 -30.18 37.83
CA SER A 30 3.91 -30.73 36.60
C SER A 30 3.99 -29.67 35.48
N LYS A 31 4.94 -29.82 34.55
CA LYS A 31 5.06 -28.95 33.36
C LYS A 31 3.77 -28.90 32.55
N THR A 32 3.06 -30.05 32.47
CA THR A 32 1.75 -30.14 31.78
C THR A 32 0.67 -29.38 32.52
N THR A 33 0.64 -29.46 33.85
CA THR A 33 -0.32 -28.70 34.69
C THR A 33 -0.12 -27.21 34.58
N VAL A 34 1.13 -26.71 34.68
CA VAL A 34 1.42 -25.30 34.51
C VAL A 34 1.06 -24.84 33.11
N SER A 35 1.40 -25.63 32.08
CA SER A 35 1.04 -25.29 30.70
C SER A 35 -0.49 -25.20 30.52
N ALA A 36 -1.24 -26.15 31.08
CA ALA A 36 -2.71 -26.15 31.01
C ALA A 36 -3.31 -24.94 31.77
N ALA A 37 -2.76 -24.60 32.94
CA ALA A 37 -3.20 -23.48 33.74
C ALA A 37 -2.98 -22.13 33.06
N LEU A 38 -1.85 -21.97 32.39
CA LEU A 38 -1.50 -20.73 31.69
C LEU A 38 -2.25 -20.55 30.34
N ASN A 39 -2.74 -21.63 29.76
CA ASN A 39 -3.47 -21.64 28.48
C ASN A 39 -5.00 -21.86 28.66
N ASP A 40 -5.51 -21.85 29.88
CA ASP A 40 -6.92 -22.09 30.20
C ASP A 40 -7.48 -23.43 29.67
N THR A 41 -6.62 -24.43 29.48
CA THR A 41 -6.99 -25.74 28.98
C THR A 41 -7.05 -26.79 30.12
N GLY A 42 -7.74 -27.88 29.87
CA GLY A 42 -7.85 -29.01 30.84
C GLY A 42 -8.74 -28.69 32.04
N ARG A 43 -9.13 -29.76 32.76
CA ARG A 43 -9.93 -29.68 34.00
C ARG A 43 -9.00 -29.47 35.20
N LEU A 44 -8.68 -28.22 35.50
CA LEU A 44 -7.89 -27.85 36.68
C LEU A 44 -8.75 -27.04 37.66
N SER A 45 -8.51 -27.25 38.96
CA SER A 45 -9.19 -26.43 39.99
C SER A 45 -8.77 -24.97 39.88
N PRO A 46 -9.66 -24.01 40.25
CA PRO A 46 -9.33 -22.58 40.26
C PRO A 46 -8.06 -22.28 41.06
N ALA A 47 -7.87 -22.92 42.19
CA ALA A 47 -6.70 -22.74 43.05
C ALA A 47 -5.37 -23.14 42.36
N VAL A 48 -5.37 -24.26 41.61
CA VAL A 48 -4.20 -24.69 40.85
C VAL A 48 -3.90 -23.70 39.68
N ARG A 49 -4.92 -23.20 39.03
CA ARG A 49 -4.76 -22.17 37.96
C ARG A 49 -4.12 -20.90 38.52
N GLU A 50 -4.67 -20.39 39.62
CA GLU A 50 -4.18 -19.16 40.21
C GLU A 50 -2.76 -19.31 40.73
N LYS A 51 -2.42 -20.39 41.40
CA LYS A 51 -1.06 -20.71 41.86
C LYS A 51 -0.05 -20.70 40.71
N ALA A 52 -0.38 -21.34 39.58
CA ALA A 52 0.49 -21.36 38.39
C ALA A 52 0.69 -19.96 37.79
N ARG A 53 -0.40 -19.18 37.66
CA ARG A 53 -0.37 -17.83 37.10
C ARG A 53 0.41 -16.87 37.99
N GLU A 54 0.21 -16.92 39.31
CA GLU A 54 0.92 -16.08 40.25
C GLU A 54 2.42 -16.37 40.27
N THR A 55 2.79 -17.67 40.27
CA THR A 55 4.19 -18.08 40.19
C THR A 55 4.83 -17.62 38.89
N ALA A 56 4.16 -17.77 37.76
CA ALA A 56 4.65 -17.32 36.46
C ALA A 56 4.85 -15.79 36.44
N ARG A 57 3.90 -15.00 36.97
CA ARG A 57 4.02 -13.54 37.10
C ARG A 57 5.19 -13.13 37.99
N ARG A 58 5.32 -13.75 39.17
CA ARG A 58 6.40 -13.44 40.11
C ARG A 58 7.78 -13.73 39.54
N MET A 59 7.92 -14.81 38.78
CA MET A 59 9.19 -15.18 38.13
C MET A 59 9.48 -14.42 36.84
N GLY A 60 8.57 -13.55 36.38
CA GLY A 60 8.71 -12.87 35.08
C GLY A 60 8.63 -13.83 33.88
N TYR A 61 8.03 -14.99 34.05
CA TYR A 61 7.87 -15.95 32.95
C TYR A 61 6.88 -15.41 31.93
N ARG A 62 7.36 -15.30 30.70
CA ARG A 62 6.50 -15.04 29.54
C ARG A 62 6.34 -16.34 28.76
N PRO A 63 5.10 -16.82 28.59
CA PRO A 63 4.85 -18.00 27.76
C PRO A 63 5.50 -17.85 26.39
N ASN A 64 6.20 -18.88 25.92
CA ASN A 64 6.78 -18.84 24.58
C ASN A 64 5.65 -18.79 23.55
N ALA A 65 5.56 -17.66 22.81
CA ALA A 65 4.56 -17.46 21.79
C ALA A 65 4.62 -18.60 20.74
N THR A 66 5.80 -18.94 20.29
CA THR A 66 6.05 -20.04 19.33
C THR A 66 5.48 -21.39 19.82
N ALA A 67 5.66 -21.73 21.12
CA ALA A 67 5.13 -22.97 21.68
C ALA A 67 3.60 -22.97 21.85
N ARG A 68 2.97 -21.79 22.00
CA ARG A 68 1.51 -21.62 21.96
C ARG A 68 0.98 -21.77 20.54
N GLN A 69 1.64 -21.14 19.59
CA GLN A 69 1.31 -21.12 18.18
C GLN A 69 1.34 -22.55 17.59
N LEU A 70 2.39 -23.33 17.89
CA LEU A 70 2.50 -24.73 17.49
C LEU A 70 1.35 -25.62 18.01
N ARG A 71 0.74 -25.28 19.15
CA ARG A 71 -0.40 -26.01 19.70
C ARG A 71 -1.76 -25.51 19.19
N ALA A 72 -1.85 -24.24 18.85
CA ALA A 72 -3.07 -23.63 18.34
C ALA A 72 -3.20 -23.78 16.81
N GLY A 73 -2.16 -24.27 16.14
CA GLY A 73 -2.11 -24.40 14.68
C GLY A 73 -2.10 -23.06 13.93
N ARG A 74 -1.96 -21.91 14.66
CA ARG A 74 -1.94 -20.56 14.07
C ARG A 74 -1.05 -19.61 14.87
N ALA A 75 -0.28 -18.82 14.15
CA ALA A 75 0.63 -17.85 14.73
C ALA A 75 -0.04 -16.50 15.07
N LYS A 76 -1.19 -16.23 14.45
CA LYS A 76 -1.87 -14.92 14.47
C LYS A 76 -0.99 -13.80 13.90
N LEU A 77 -0.20 -14.15 12.87
CA LEU A 77 0.68 -13.24 12.14
C LEU A 77 0.27 -13.17 10.68
N ILE A 78 0.10 -11.96 10.18
CA ILE A 78 -0.09 -11.66 8.75
C ILE A 78 1.15 -10.93 8.27
N GLY A 79 1.83 -11.45 7.25
CA GLY A 79 2.90 -10.75 6.55
C GLY A 79 2.34 -9.65 5.68
N TYR A 80 3.10 -8.58 5.49
CA TYR A 80 2.77 -7.48 4.58
C TYR A 80 4.03 -7.12 3.80
N VAL A 81 3.95 -7.22 2.50
CA VAL A 81 5.06 -6.96 1.59
C VAL A 81 4.60 -6.08 0.44
N VAL A 82 5.47 -5.20 -0.01
CA VAL A 82 5.29 -4.44 -1.25
C VAL A 82 5.96 -5.21 -2.38
N GLY A 83 5.31 -5.25 -3.56
CA GLY A 83 5.86 -5.92 -4.73
C GLY A 83 7.21 -5.35 -5.16
N GLU A 84 7.89 -6.02 -6.09
CA GLU A 84 9.29 -5.79 -6.46
C GLU A 84 9.62 -4.37 -6.99
N ALA A 85 8.60 -3.56 -7.27
CA ALA A 85 8.76 -2.35 -8.07
C ALA A 85 9.42 -1.17 -7.34
N ALA A 86 9.86 -1.26 -6.10
CA ALA A 86 10.47 -0.11 -5.46
C ALA A 86 11.44 -0.48 -4.36
N ASP A 87 12.38 0.44 -4.14
CA ASP A 87 13.07 0.61 -2.87
C ASP A 87 11.99 0.75 -1.77
N ALA A 88 11.50 -0.42 -1.31
CA ALA A 88 10.25 -0.57 -0.57
C ALA A 88 10.16 0.31 0.68
N THR A 89 11.30 0.74 1.21
CA THR A 89 11.35 1.52 2.45
C THR A 89 10.87 2.96 2.25
N SER A 90 11.16 3.59 1.11
CA SER A 90 10.73 4.96 0.81
C SER A 90 9.26 5.03 0.45
N VAL A 91 8.73 4.04 -0.27
CA VAL A 91 7.32 4.00 -0.70
C VAL A 91 6.36 4.07 0.49
N PHE A 92 6.63 3.34 1.57
CA PHE A 92 5.78 3.38 2.77
C PHE A 92 5.77 4.74 3.48
N LEU A 93 6.86 5.49 3.37
CA LEU A 93 7.04 6.75 4.08
C LEU A 93 6.58 7.95 3.25
N GLU A 94 6.71 7.86 1.93
CA GLU A 94 6.51 9.01 1.03
C GLU A 94 5.17 8.98 0.28
N SER A 95 4.55 7.79 0.15
CA SER A 95 3.27 7.65 -0.54
C SER A 95 2.09 7.67 0.44
N PRO A 96 1.20 8.67 0.37
CA PRO A 96 -0.02 8.71 1.18
C PRO A 96 -0.92 7.48 0.97
N TYR A 97 -0.98 6.94 -0.25
CA TYR A 97 -1.76 5.73 -0.54
C TYR A 97 -1.24 4.53 0.26
N PHE A 98 0.05 4.21 0.14
CA PHE A 98 0.63 3.06 0.85
C PHE A 98 0.63 3.25 2.36
N ALA A 99 0.87 4.47 2.85
CA ALA A 99 0.79 4.77 4.28
C ALA A 99 -0.62 4.48 4.84
N ARG A 100 -1.67 4.92 4.15
CA ARG A 100 -3.06 4.66 4.52
C ARG A 100 -3.43 3.19 4.39
N LEU A 101 -3.06 2.54 3.29
CA LEU A 101 -3.30 1.11 3.06
C LEU A 101 -2.67 0.26 4.17
N THR A 102 -1.39 0.51 4.47
CA THR A 102 -0.66 -0.19 5.54
C THR A 102 -1.30 0.05 6.90
N GLY A 103 -1.62 1.31 7.23
CA GLY A 103 -2.26 1.67 8.48
C GLY A 103 -3.64 1.03 8.65
N ALA A 104 -4.47 1.04 7.61
CA ALA A 104 -5.78 0.42 7.62
C ALA A 104 -5.70 -1.11 7.69
N THR A 105 -4.73 -1.71 6.97
CA THR A 105 -4.45 -3.16 7.04
C THR A 105 -4.05 -3.56 8.44
N ALA A 106 -3.12 -2.82 9.07
CA ALA A 106 -2.68 -3.08 10.45
C ALA A 106 -3.85 -2.95 11.44
N ALA A 107 -4.61 -1.86 11.36
CA ALA A 107 -5.76 -1.62 12.25
C ALA A 107 -6.82 -2.72 12.10
N THR A 108 -7.12 -3.14 10.86
CA THR A 108 -8.12 -4.20 10.61
C THR A 108 -7.62 -5.55 11.09
N ALA A 109 -6.35 -5.91 10.80
CA ALA A 109 -5.74 -7.15 11.30
C ALA A 109 -5.78 -7.22 12.84
N LEU A 110 -5.41 -6.13 13.52
CA LEU A 110 -5.44 -6.05 14.99
C LEU A 110 -6.87 -6.21 15.55
N ARG A 111 -7.88 -5.59 14.94
CA ARG A 111 -9.29 -5.78 15.34
C ARG A 111 -9.73 -7.25 15.21
N ARG A 112 -9.16 -8.00 14.26
CA ARG A 112 -9.40 -9.43 14.03
C ARG A 112 -8.49 -10.35 14.87
N GLY A 113 -7.62 -9.76 15.71
CA GLY A 113 -6.72 -10.52 16.62
C GLY A 113 -5.47 -11.05 15.92
N TYR A 114 -5.06 -10.48 14.79
CA TYR A 114 -3.81 -10.75 14.08
C TYR A 114 -2.84 -9.59 14.23
N ALA A 115 -1.55 -9.89 14.34
CA ALA A 115 -0.49 -8.88 14.22
C ALA A 115 -0.04 -8.78 12.76
N LEU A 116 0.32 -7.57 12.32
CA LEU A 116 0.91 -7.32 11.00
C LEU A 116 2.43 -7.30 11.13
N VAL A 117 3.12 -7.99 10.25
CA VAL A 117 4.59 -8.01 10.15
C VAL A 117 4.97 -7.45 8.80
N LEU A 118 5.65 -6.30 8.79
CA LEU A 118 6.22 -5.73 7.56
C LEU A 118 7.41 -6.58 7.14
N LEU A 119 7.40 -7.03 5.89
CA LEU A 119 8.41 -7.90 5.31
C LEU A 119 9.22 -7.11 4.27
N PRO A 120 10.53 -7.34 4.18
CA PRO A 120 11.31 -6.76 3.10
C PRO A 120 10.85 -7.32 1.75
N SER A 121 10.96 -6.49 0.70
CA SER A 121 10.78 -6.93 -0.68
C SER A 121 11.90 -7.91 -1.02
N GLY A 122 11.57 -9.08 -1.56
CA GLY A 122 12.56 -10.09 -1.89
C GLY A 122 11.94 -11.49 -1.98
N SER A 123 12.73 -12.47 -2.40
CA SER A 123 12.23 -13.83 -2.54
C SER A 123 11.92 -14.46 -1.18
N LEU A 124 10.79 -15.16 -1.11
CA LEU A 124 10.33 -15.95 0.02
C LEU A 124 11.40 -16.90 0.57
N GLN A 125 12.33 -17.31 -0.26
CA GLN A 125 13.28 -18.36 0.06
C GLN A 125 14.42 -17.94 0.98
N SER A 126 14.68 -16.65 1.18
CA SER A 126 15.89 -16.22 1.88
C SER A 126 15.69 -15.49 3.21
N GLU A 127 14.59 -14.74 3.41
CA GLU A 127 14.54 -13.82 4.54
C GLU A 127 13.38 -14.04 5.52
N TRP A 128 12.24 -14.58 5.09
CA TRP A 128 11.05 -14.72 5.93
C TRP A 128 10.33 -16.08 5.85
N ALA A 129 10.89 -17.05 5.10
CA ALA A 129 10.37 -18.43 5.03
C ALA A 129 10.25 -19.12 6.42
N ASP A 130 11.10 -18.74 7.37
CA ASP A 130 11.08 -19.25 8.74
C ASP A 130 10.06 -18.54 9.65
N LEU A 131 9.40 -17.48 9.18
CA LEU A 131 8.37 -16.80 9.96
C LEU A 131 7.08 -17.62 9.90
N PRO A 132 6.45 -17.88 11.07
CA PRO A 132 5.20 -18.63 11.11
C PRO A 132 4.02 -17.73 10.70
N LEU A 133 3.95 -17.37 9.43
CA LEU A 133 2.89 -16.52 8.90
C LEU A 133 1.63 -17.35 8.60
N ASP A 134 0.47 -16.87 9.03
CA ASP A 134 -0.82 -17.48 8.70
C ASP A 134 -1.33 -17.05 7.32
N ALA A 135 -0.96 -15.86 6.87
CA ALA A 135 -1.31 -15.29 5.58
C ALA A 135 -0.32 -14.18 5.19
N VAL A 136 -0.34 -13.76 3.93
CA VAL A 136 0.46 -12.65 3.42
C VAL A 136 -0.42 -11.68 2.62
N VAL A 137 -0.22 -10.39 2.85
CA VAL A 137 -0.72 -9.30 2.01
C VAL A 137 0.41 -8.89 1.08
N VAL A 138 0.18 -8.91 -0.22
CA VAL A 138 1.09 -8.43 -1.26
C VAL A 138 0.48 -7.21 -1.91
N THR A 139 1.15 -6.06 -1.78
CA THR A 139 0.65 -4.79 -2.35
C THR A 139 1.38 -4.44 -3.63
N ASP A 140 0.62 -3.95 -4.59
CA ASP A 140 1.07 -3.51 -5.92
C ASP A 140 2.06 -4.47 -6.59
N PRO A 141 1.72 -5.78 -6.70
CA PRO A 141 2.60 -6.74 -7.37
C PRO A 141 2.80 -6.34 -8.83
N GLY A 142 4.04 -6.40 -9.30
CA GLY A 142 4.37 -6.24 -10.72
C GLY A 142 3.77 -7.35 -11.59
N ALA A 143 3.69 -7.13 -12.89
CA ALA A 143 3.14 -8.12 -13.83
C ALA A 143 3.95 -9.45 -13.80
N ASP A 144 5.28 -9.34 -13.66
CA ASP A 144 6.21 -10.48 -13.62
C ASP A 144 6.59 -10.86 -12.18
N ASP A 145 5.98 -10.25 -11.18
CA ASP A 145 6.28 -10.51 -9.77
C ASP A 145 5.84 -11.94 -9.39
N ARG A 146 6.79 -12.71 -8.92
CA ARG A 146 6.58 -14.12 -8.51
C ARG A 146 6.18 -14.26 -7.04
N ILE A 147 6.17 -13.17 -6.28
CA ILE A 147 5.94 -13.23 -4.83
C ILE A 147 4.59 -13.87 -4.48
N VAL A 148 3.55 -13.56 -5.25
CA VAL A 148 2.21 -14.16 -5.08
C VAL A 148 2.25 -15.66 -5.34
N ASP A 149 2.94 -16.08 -6.41
CA ASP A 149 3.07 -17.49 -6.78
C ASP A 149 3.91 -18.27 -5.75
N ASP A 150 5.00 -17.67 -5.28
CA ASP A 150 5.88 -18.27 -4.27
C ASP A 150 5.15 -18.45 -2.92
N VAL A 151 4.37 -17.46 -2.48
CA VAL A 151 3.55 -17.55 -1.25
C VAL A 151 2.49 -18.64 -1.39
N LEU A 152 1.82 -18.72 -2.54
CA LEU A 152 0.82 -19.75 -2.81
C LEU A 152 1.46 -21.16 -2.87
N ALA A 153 2.63 -21.27 -3.50
CA ALA A 153 3.37 -22.54 -3.54
C ALA A 153 3.81 -23.03 -2.15
N ALA A 154 4.06 -22.10 -1.22
CA ALA A 154 4.32 -22.40 0.17
C ALA A 154 3.04 -22.79 0.95
N GLY A 155 1.87 -22.78 0.31
CA GLY A 155 0.58 -23.09 0.94
C GLY A 155 0.06 -22.00 1.87
N ILE A 156 0.58 -20.78 1.78
CA ILE A 156 0.19 -19.64 2.60
C ILE A 156 -0.92 -18.85 1.87
N PRO A 157 -2.08 -18.58 2.51
CA PRO A 157 -3.11 -17.72 1.94
C PRO A 157 -2.59 -16.32 1.59
N VAL A 158 -2.94 -15.83 0.41
CA VAL A 158 -2.53 -14.52 -0.12
C VAL A 158 -3.73 -13.62 -0.33
N PHE A 159 -3.55 -12.35 -0.01
CA PHE A 159 -4.39 -11.24 -0.46
C PHE A 159 -3.54 -10.21 -1.20
N SER A 160 -4.02 -9.70 -2.34
CA SER A 160 -3.42 -8.59 -3.05
C SER A 160 -4.38 -7.41 -3.15
N ASP A 161 -3.86 -6.17 -3.06
CA ASP A 161 -4.60 -4.93 -3.31
C ASP A 161 -4.75 -4.61 -4.81
N ARG A 162 -4.28 -5.51 -5.67
CA ARG A 162 -4.45 -5.47 -7.13
C ARG A 162 -4.95 -6.81 -7.64
N SER A 163 -5.67 -6.77 -8.74
CA SER A 163 -6.12 -7.97 -9.41
C SER A 163 -4.94 -8.85 -9.83
N VAL A 164 -4.98 -10.11 -9.37
CA VAL A 164 -4.01 -11.16 -9.72
C VAL A 164 -4.76 -12.32 -10.40
N GLU A 165 -5.54 -11.98 -11.43
CA GLU A 165 -6.34 -12.94 -12.18
C GLU A 165 -5.49 -14.09 -12.74
N GLY A 166 -6.10 -15.28 -12.79
CA GLY A 166 -5.41 -16.50 -13.24
C GLY A 166 -4.61 -17.22 -12.17
N ARG A 167 -4.30 -16.61 -11.03
CA ARG A 167 -3.60 -17.24 -9.90
C ARG A 167 -4.61 -17.90 -8.96
N GLN A 168 -4.78 -19.21 -9.10
CA GLN A 168 -5.71 -19.97 -8.27
C GLN A 168 -5.31 -19.90 -6.79
N GLY A 169 -6.28 -19.53 -5.93
CA GLY A 169 -6.06 -19.42 -4.49
C GLY A 169 -5.63 -18.04 -3.99
N ALA A 170 -5.16 -17.14 -4.85
CA ALA A 170 -4.98 -15.75 -4.50
C ALA A 170 -6.33 -15.05 -4.34
N ARG A 171 -6.40 -14.12 -3.41
CA ARG A 171 -7.52 -13.20 -3.25
C ARG A 171 -7.07 -11.79 -3.52
N TRP A 172 -7.96 -11.01 -4.10
CA TRP A 172 -7.63 -9.61 -4.39
C TRP A 172 -8.84 -8.68 -4.18
N VAL A 173 -8.54 -7.47 -3.85
CA VAL A 173 -9.49 -6.35 -3.86
C VAL A 173 -8.83 -5.23 -4.63
N ASP A 174 -9.50 -4.75 -5.66
CA ASP A 174 -8.98 -3.71 -6.53
C ASP A 174 -10.04 -2.65 -6.77
N VAL A 175 -9.74 -1.66 -7.58
CA VAL A 175 -10.66 -0.66 -8.09
C VAL A 175 -10.82 -0.84 -9.61
N ASP A 176 -11.96 -0.42 -10.15
CA ASP A 176 -12.14 -0.35 -11.59
C ASP A 176 -11.36 0.87 -12.13
N ILE A 177 -10.16 0.62 -12.64
CA ILE A 177 -9.24 1.67 -13.11
C ILE A 177 -9.78 2.35 -14.36
N ASP A 178 -10.40 1.60 -15.29
CA ASP A 178 -10.99 2.19 -16.48
C ASP A 178 -12.11 3.16 -16.10
N ALA A 179 -13.07 2.72 -15.30
CA ALA A 179 -14.14 3.57 -14.82
C ALA A 179 -13.62 4.78 -14.01
N ALA A 180 -12.57 4.59 -13.20
CA ALA A 180 -11.97 5.65 -12.42
C ALA A 180 -11.35 6.76 -13.28
N VAL A 181 -10.53 6.39 -14.27
CA VAL A 181 -9.89 7.33 -15.20
C VAL A 181 -10.92 8.03 -16.05
N ARG A 182 -11.89 7.28 -16.60
CA ARG A 182 -12.99 7.83 -17.39
C ARG A 182 -13.80 8.85 -16.60
N SER A 183 -14.08 8.59 -15.32
CA SER A 183 -14.84 9.53 -14.48
C SER A 183 -14.15 10.90 -14.37
N VAL A 184 -12.84 10.94 -14.32
CA VAL A 184 -12.05 12.19 -14.29
C VAL A 184 -12.07 12.87 -15.66
N LEU A 185 -11.86 12.12 -16.74
CA LEU A 185 -11.80 12.66 -18.09
C LEU A 185 -13.18 13.18 -18.54
N ASP A 186 -14.26 12.49 -18.18
CA ASP A 186 -15.63 12.95 -18.43
C ASP A 186 -15.92 14.22 -17.62
N HIS A 187 -15.49 14.28 -16.36
CA HIS A 187 -15.58 15.49 -15.55
C HIS A 187 -14.85 16.67 -16.23
N PHE A 188 -13.63 16.48 -16.72
CA PHE A 188 -12.89 17.51 -17.46
C PHE A 188 -13.65 17.96 -18.70
N ARG A 189 -14.21 17.03 -19.47
CA ARG A 189 -14.99 17.32 -20.67
C ARG A 189 -16.28 18.11 -20.34
N GLU A 190 -16.97 17.74 -19.27
CA GLU A 190 -18.15 18.47 -18.77
C GLU A 190 -17.80 19.91 -18.36
N GLN A 191 -16.59 20.13 -17.85
CA GLN A 191 -16.06 21.46 -17.54
C GLN A 191 -15.48 22.17 -18.79
N GLY A 192 -15.62 21.59 -19.98
CA GLY A 192 -15.23 22.19 -21.24
C GLY A 192 -13.78 22.02 -21.64
N ALA A 193 -13.02 21.14 -21.02
CA ALA A 193 -11.66 20.82 -21.45
C ALA A 193 -11.65 20.13 -22.82
N ARG A 194 -10.59 20.39 -23.58
CA ARG A 194 -10.38 19.84 -24.93
C ARG A 194 -8.99 19.25 -25.12
N ARG A 195 -8.07 19.52 -24.23
CA ARG A 195 -6.67 19.12 -24.32
C ARG A 195 -6.20 18.55 -22.98
N PRO A 196 -6.84 17.46 -22.51
CA PRO A 196 -6.40 16.79 -21.30
C PRO A 196 -5.03 16.15 -21.51
N VAL A 197 -4.17 16.25 -20.51
CA VAL A 197 -2.87 15.59 -20.46
C VAL A 197 -2.81 14.71 -19.23
N LEU A 198 -2.30 13.48 -19.43
CA LEU A 198 -2.01 12.52 -18.37
C LEU A 198 -0.55 12.65 -17.95
N VAL A 199 -0.28 12.73 -16.66
CA VAL A 199 1.05 12.51 -16.07
C VAL A 199 1.00 11.22 -15.28
N VAL A 200 1.85 10.25 -15.66
CA VAL A 200 1.87 8.91 -15.10
C VAL A 200 3.33 8.47 -14.86
N PRO A 201 3.66 7.71 -13.81
CA PRO A 201 4.99 7.15 -13.62
C PRO A 201 5.42 6.26 -14.79
N ASP A 202 6.71 6.25 -15.09
CA ASP A 202 7.31 5.24 -15.97
C ASP A 202 7.48 3.95 -15.18
N SER A 203 6.45 3.14 -15.16
CA SER A 203 6.34 1.95 -14.33
C SER A 203 5.71 0.81 -15.10
N THR A 204 6.16 -0.41 -14.82
CA THR A 204 5.65 -1.64 -15.42
C THR A 204 4.53 -2.29 -14.60
N THR A 205 4.05 -1.62 -13.52
CA THR A 205 2.94 -2.16 -12.74
C THR A 205 1.66 -2.19 -13.58
N ARG A 206 0.83 -3.17 -13.32
CA ARG A 206 -0.48 -3.33 -13.97
C ARG A 206 -1.33 -2.06 -13.83
N PHE A 207 -1.32 -1.45 -12.64
CA PHE A 207 -2.07 -0.22 -12.36
C PHE A 207 -1.75 0.90 -13.38
N HIS A 208 -0.47 1.19 -13.59
CA HIS A 208 -0.07 2.27 -14.50
C HIS A 208 -0.35 1.93 -15.97
N ALA A 209 -0.22 0.65 -16.34
CA ALA A 209 -0.56 0.18 -17.68
C ALA A 209 -2.07 0.33 -17.97
N GLU A 210 -2.93 -0.01 -17.01
CA GLU A 210 -4.38 0.14 -17.13
C GLU A 210 -4.80 1.62 -17.16
N VAL A 211 -4.20 2.49 -16.33
CA VAL A 211 -4.43 3.94 -16.39
C VAL A 211 -4.10 4.50 -17.77
N PHE A 212 -2.95 4.12 -18.30
CA PHE A 212 -2.52 4.58 -19.62
C PHE A 212 -3.45 4.08 -20.74
N ALA A 213 -3.86 2.82 -20.67
CA ALA A 213 -4.79 2.24 -21.63
C ALA A 213 -6.16 2.95 -21.59
N ALA A 214 -6.72 3.16 -20.39
CA ALA A 214 -7.99 3.85 -20.22
C ALA A 214 -7.96 5.29 -20.76
N HIS A 215 -6.88 6.02 -20.50
CA HIS A 215 -6.70 7.38 -21.05
C HIS A 215 -6.63 7.37 -22.59
N ARG A 216 -5.84 6.46 -23.18
CA ARG A 216 -5.69 6.34 -24.62
C ARG A 216 -7.02 5.98 -25.30
N GLU A 217 -7.73 5.00 -24.76
CA GLU A 217 -9.01 4.55 -25.30
C GLU A 217 -10.07 5.64 -25.23
N TRP A 218 -10.15 6.32 -24.08
CA TRP A 218 -11.05 7.46 -23.92
C TRP A 218 -10.74 8.59 -24.92
N CYS A 219 -9.47 8.94 -25.12
CA CYS A 219 -9.08 9.94 -26.12
C CYS A 219 -9.50 9.54 -27.53
N ALA A 220 -9.28 8.26 -27.91
CA ALA A 220 -9.68 7.74 -29.22
C ALA A 220 -11.20 7.80 -29.43
N GLU A 221 -12.00 7.40 -28.45
CA GLU A 221 -13.46 7.47 -28.48
C GLU A 221 -14.00 8.89 -28.67
N HIS A 222 -13.29 9.89 -28.15
CA HIS A 222 -13.68 11.29 -28.23
C HIS A 222 -12.99 12.09 -29.36
N GLY A 223 -12.20 11.41 -30.18
CA GLY A 223 -11.48 12.03 -31.31
C GLY A 223 -10.44 13.08 -30.83
N LEU A 224 -9.87 12.87 -29.65
CA LEU A 224 -8.83 13.73 -29.07
C LEU A 224 -7.46 13.10 -29.25
N PRO A 225 -6.40 13.88 -29.42
CA PRO A 225 -5.05 13.35 -29.45
C PRO A 225 -4.68 12.79 -28.05
N GLU A 226 -4.09 11.60 -28.03
CA GLU A 226 -3.47 11.08 -26.84
C GLU A 226 -2.29 11.95 -26.41
N ARG A 227 -2.33 12.43 -25.17
CA ARG A 227 -1.28 13.28 -24.58
C ARG A 227 -0.93 12.77 -23.20
N ALA A 228 0.22 12.12 -23.09
CA ALA A 228 0.71 11.63 -21.81
C ALA A 228 2.19 11.94 -21.64
N VAL A 229 2.59 12.25 -20.41
CA VAL A 229 4.00 12.46 -20.03
C VAL A 229 4.35 11.45 -18.95
N ARG A 230 5.43 10.70 -19.16
CA ARG A 230 5.95 9.74 -18.19
C ARG A 230 6.87 10.45 -17.20
N ALA A 231 6.55 10.35 -15.92
CA ALA A 231 7.46 10.73 -14.85
C ALA A 231 8.45 9.58 -14.64
N GLY A 232 9.74 9.83 -14.76
CA GLY A 232 10.76 8.78 -14.60
C GLY A 232 10.64 8.02 -13.28
N GLU A 233 11.61 8.15 -12.39
CA GLU A 233 11.58 7.47 -11.09
C GLU A 233 10.44 7.97 -10.18
N PRO A 234 9.96 7.14 -9.22
CA PRO A 234 8.98 7.56 -8.22
C PRO A 234 9.47 8.75 -7.38
N GLY A 235 8.53 9.52 -6.86
CA GLY A 235 8.79 10.62 -5.93
C GLY A 235 8.44 12.01 -6.46
N ASN A 236 8.32 12.97 -5.54
CA ASN A 236 7.84 14.32 -5.85
C ASN A 236 8.66 15.05 -6.93
N GLY A 237 9.98 14.94 -6.89
CA GLY A 237 10.86 15.65 -7.82
C GLY A 237 10.67 15.24 -9.29
N PRO A 238 10.76 13.94 -9.64
CA PRO A 238 10.48 13.45 -10.98
C PRO A 238 9.08 13.79 -11.47
N VAL A 239 8.07 13.65 -10.62
CA VAL A 239 6.68 13.98 -10.99
C VAL A 239 6.50 15.46 -11.26
N VAL A 240 7.05 16.34 -10.44
CA VAL A 240 6.99 17.79 -10.69
C VAL A 240 7.65 18.13 -12.03
N ARG A 241 8.80 17.55 -12.37
CA ARG A 241 9.43 17.73 -13.67
C ARG A 241 8.57 17.24 -14.83
N ALA A 242 7.88 16.12 -14.68
CA ALA A 242 6.95 15.61 -15.69
C ALA A 242 5.74 16.54 -15.86
N VAL A 243 5.21 17.07 -14.76
CA VAL A 243 4.17 18.11 -14.79
C VAL A 243 4.66 19.35 -15.53
N GLU A 244 5.86 19.85 -15.22
CA GLU A 244 6.46 20.99 -15.90
C GLU A 244 6.65 20.74 -17.40
N THR A 245 7.06 19.52 -17.78
CA THR A 245 7.16 19.09 -19.19
C THR A 245 5.79 19.10 -19.87
N ALA A 246 4.77 18.53 -19.22
CA ALA A 246 3.41 18.54 -19.73
C ALA A 246 2.88 19.96 -19.96
N LEU A 247 3.12 20.86 -19.01
CA LEU A 247 2.67 22.26 -19.06
C LEU A 247 3.43 23.10 -20.10
N ALA A 248 4.69 22.76 -20.37
CA ALA A 248 5.48 23.40 -21.42
C ALA A 248 5.12 22.93 -22.85
N GLY A 249 4.19 21.98 -23.00
CA GLY A 249 3.88 21.37 -24.31
C GLY A 249 4.97 20.43 -24.81
N GLY A 250 5.73 19.81 -23.89
CA GLY A 250 6.80 18.87 -24.17
C GLY A 250 6.35 17.59 -24.88
N PRO A 251 7.28 16.75 -25.36
CA PRO A 251 6.98 15.57 -26.19
C PRO A 251 6.04 14.61 -25.47
N VAL A 252 5.03 14.18 -26.19
CA VAL A 252 4.09 13.12 -25.79
C VAL A 252 4.80 11.78 -25.97
N ALA A 253 4.69 10.87 -24.99
CA ALA A 253 5.25 9.52 -25.10
C ALA A 253 4.64 8.78 -26.31
N ASP A 254 5.53 8.11 -27.11
CA ASP A 254 5.23 7.25 -28.24
C ASP A 254 4.88 7.89 -29.61
N GLY A 255 5.31 9.14 -29.86
CA GLY A 255 5.46 9.63 -31.22
C GLY A 255 6.92 9.53 -31.67
N ASP A 256 7.17 9.08 -32.91
CA ASP A 256 8.48 8.98 -33.54
C ASP A 256 9.34 10.25 -33.25
N PRO A 257 10.54 10.11 -32.63
CA PRO A 257 11.40 11.25 -32.35
C PRO A 257 11.90 11.98 -33.62
N ALA A 258 11.60 11.46 -34.83
CA ALA A 258 11.89 12.08 -36.11
C ALA A 258 10.82 13.07 -36.60
N ALA A 259 9.66 13.14 -35.98
CA ALA A 259 8.66 14.16 -36.28
C ALA A 259 9.06 15.50 -35.59
N GLY A 260 10.11 16.12 -36.08
CA GLY A 260 10.53 17.46 -35.74
C GLY A 260 9.44 18.49 -36.08
N GLY A 261 8.49 18.63 -35.18
CA GLY A 261 7.47 19.68 -35.24
C GLY A 261 7.93 20.89 -34.48
N ASP A 262 7.79 22.01 -35.13
CA ASP A 262 7.98 23.41 -34.69
C ASP A 262 7.54 23.62 -33.22
N ARG A 263 8.18 24.54 -32.50
CA ARG A 263 7.77 24.95 -31.14
C ARG A 263 6.26 25.18 -31.10
N PRO A 264 5.52 24.59 -30.15
CA PRO A 264 4.07 24.72 -30.10
C PRO A 264 3.69 26.21 -29.96
N GLY A 265 3.02 26.71 -30.99
CA GLY A 265 2.35 28.01 -30.92
C GLY A 265 1.28 27.96 -29.83
N GLY A 266 0.86 29.11 -29.31
CA GLY A 266 -0.06 29.25 -28.17
C GLY A 266 -1.38 28.47 -28.21
N GLY A 267 -1.64 27.63 -29.25
CA GLY A 267 -2.80 26.76 -29.40
C GLY A 267 -2.64 25.35 -28.81
N ASP A 268 -1.45 24.95 -28.35
CA ASP A 268 -1.15 23.55 -27.95
C ASP A 268 -0.96 23.36 -26.44
N ARG A 269 -1.23 24.40 -25.65
CA ARG A 269 -1.17 24.31 -24.18
C ARG A 269 -2.29 23.40 -23.64
N PRO A 270 -2.00 22.52 -22.64
CA PRO A 270 -3.03 21.73 -21.96
C PRO A 270 -4.05 22.65 -21.28
N ASP A 271 -5.30 22.21 -21.21
CA ASP A 271 -6.38 22.85 -20.49
C ASP A 271 -6.95 21.97 -19.36
N ALA A 272 -6.46 20.75 -19.23
CA ALA A 272 -6.71 19.85 -18.10
C ALA A 272 -5.50 18.93 -17.85
N LEU A 273 -5.22 18.64 -16.59
CA LEU A 273 -4.13 17.81 -16.14
C LEU A 273 -4.61 16.76 -15.14
N LEU A 274 -4.46 15.50 -15.52
CA LEU A 274 -4.63 14.35 -14.63
C LEU A 274 -3.25 13.84 -14.21
N VAL A 275 -2.95 13.94 -12.91
CA VAL A 275 -1.68 13.46 -12.36
C VAL A 275 -1.94 12.19 -11.58
N VAL A 276 -1.44 11.08 -12.10
CA VAL A 276 -1.57 9.72 -11.53
C VAL A 276 -0.23 9.29 -10.93
N ALA A 277 0.54 10.21 -10.48
CA ALA A 277 1.77 9.94 -9.80
C ALA A 277 1.63 10.45 -8.37
N GLU A 278 2.27 9.81 -7.44
CA GLU A 278 2.18 10.13 -6.02
C GLU A 278 2.87 11.47 -5.67
N ALA A 279 2.57 12.51 -6.45
CA ALA A 279 3.02 13.85 -6.11
C ALA A 279 2.06 14.50 -5.13
N SER A 280 2.61 15.25 -4.21
CA SER A 280 1.83 16.12 -3.34
C SER A 280 1.04 17.13 -4.20
N PRO A 281 -0.29 17.20 -4.11
CA PRO A 281 -1.12 18.13 -4.84
C PRO A 281 -0.69 19.60 -4.73
N PRO A 282 -0.22 20.10 -3.56
CA PRO A 282 0.38 21.42 -3.44
C PRO A 282 1.55 21.68 -4.39
N LEU A 283 2.44 20.69 -4.58
CA LEU A 283 3.61 20.83 -5.46
C LEU A 283 3.20 20.86 -6.94
N VAL A 284 2.19 20.07 -7.31
CA VAL A 284 1.62 20.09 -8.67
C VAL A 284 0.98 21.45 -8.97
N LEU A 285 0.18 21.96 -8.03
CA LEU A 285 -0.46 23.27 -8.16
C LEU A 285 0.57 24.39 -8.27
N GLU A 286 1.64 24.34 -7.49
CA GLU A 286 2.73 25.31 -7.53
C GLU A 286 3.49 25.25 -8.88
N ALA A 287 3.70 24.06 -9.42
CA ALA A 287 4.29 23.90 -10.76
C ALA A 287 3.41 24.53 -11.83
N ALA A 288 2.09 24.35 -11.77
CA ALA A 288 1.16 24.98 -12.70
C ALA A 288 1.25 26.52 -12.65
N ARG A 289 1.28 27.08 -11.44
CA ARG A 289 1.43 28.54 -11.24
C ARG A 289 2.75 29.10 -11.79
N ARG A 290 3.85 28.40 -11.53
CA ARG A 290 5.17 28.79 -12.06
C ARG A 290 5.21 28.81 -13.59
N HIS A 291 4.39 27.99 -14.25
CA HIS A 291 4.23 27.98 -15.71
C HIS A 291 3.16 28.95 -16.22
N GLY A 292 2.67 29.84 -15.35
CA GLY A 292 1.71 30.88 -15.70
C GLY A 292 0.31 30.39 -16.01
N TYR A 293 -0.10 29.26 -15.38
CA TYR A 293 -1.49 28.81 -15.46
C TYR A 293 -2.31 29.33 -14.29
N ASP A 294 -3.49 29.83 -14.58
CA ASP A 294 -4.55 30.04 -13.61
C ASP A 294 -5.35 28.75 -13.46
N VAL A 295 -5.44 28.25 -12.23
CA VAL A 295 -6.23 27.06 -11.90
C VAL A 295 -7.45 27.51 -11.11
N PRO A 296 -8.68 27.25 -11.57
CA PRO A 296 -9.10 26.42 -12.69
C PRO A 296 -9.31 27.18 -14.02
N GLY A 297 -9.00 28.47 -14.11
CA GLY A 297 -9.30 29.30 -15.26
C GLY A 297 -8.73 28.76 -16.57
N ASP A 298 -7.41 28.63 -16.63
CA ASP A 298 -6.67 28.11 -17.79
C ASP A 298 -6.51 26.59 -17.77
N LEU A 299 -6.36 26.02 -16.59
CA LEU A 299 -6.04 24.60 -16.37
C LEU A 299 -6.92 23.97 -15.31
N LEU A 300 -7.66 22.94 -15.67
CA LEU A 300 -8.33 22.07 -14.71
C LEU A 300 -7.31 21.06 -14.15
N LEU A 301 -7.31 20.85 -12.85
CA LEU A 301 -6.35 19.97 -12.18
C LEU A 301 -7.05 18.92 -11.33
N VAL A 302 -6.69 17.65 -11.58
CA VAL A 302 -7.05 16.50 -10.74
C VAL A 302 -5.80 15.67 -10.43
N CYS A 303 -5.64 15.28 -9.18
CA CYS A 303 -4.60 14.33 -8.74
C CYS A 303 -5.23 13.03 -8.25
N VAL A 304 -4.70 11.87 -8.65
CA VAL A 304 -4.94 10.62 -7.94
C VAL A 304 -4.09 10.67 -6.68
N SER A 305 -4.74 10.87 -5.53
CA SER A 305 -4.00 11.13 -4.30
C SER A 305 -4.86 10.91 -3.06
N GLU A 306 -4.23 10.40 -2.03
CA GLU A 306 -4.79 10.28 -0.68
C GLU A 306 -4.23 11.38 0.27
N ASP A 307 -3.51 12.35 -0.27
CA ASP A 307 -2.91 13.45 0.52
C ASP A 307 -4.01 14.43 0.99
N ALA A 308 -4.22 14.51 2.30
CA ALA A 308 -5.19 15.40 2.91
C ALA A 308 -4.86 16.89 2.70
N THR A 309 -3.63 17.23 2.33
CA THR A 309 -3.26 18.63 2.07
C THR A 309 -3.95 19.21 0.83
N ALA A 310 -4.46 18.36 -0.07
CA ALA A 310 -5.18 18.78 -1.28
C ALA A 310 -6.38 19.69 -0.98
N GLU A 311 -7.08 19.47 0.12
CA GLU A 311 -8.25 20.28 0.51
C GLU A 311 -7.88 21.65 1.09
N HIS A 312 -6.61 21.83 1.49
CA HIS A 312 -6.09 23.05 2.11
C HIS A 312 -5.28 23.93 1.14
N THR A 313 -5.18 23.50 -0.13
CA THR A 313 -4.54 24.35 -1.17
C THR A 313 -5.47 25.49 -1.59
N GLU A 314 -4.94 26.49 -2.28
CA GLU A 314 -5.70 27.61 -2.87
C GLU A 314 -5.42 27.66 -4.37
N PRO A 315 -6.39 27.27 -5.25
CA PRO A 315 -7.66 26.63 -4.94
C PRO A 315 -7.49 25.21 -4.38
N PRO A 316 -8.49 24.70 -3.62
CA PRO A 316 -8.49 23.29 -3.19
C PRO A 316 -8.44 22.33 -4.38
N VAL A 317 -7.50 21.36 -4.33
CA VAL A 317 -7.26 20.43 -5.44
C VAL A 317 -8.24 19.26 -5.40
N THR A 318 -8.88 19.00 -6.52
CA THR A 318 -9.72 17.82 -6.76
C THR A 318 -8.87 16.56 -6.73
N THR A 319 -9.33 15.54 -6.01
CA THR A 319 -8.61 14.27 -5.91
C THR A 319 -9.52 13.10 -6.28
N LEU A 320 -8.91 12.11 -6.97
CA LEU A 320 -9.48 10.78 -7.12
C LEU A 320 -8.86 9.88 -6.07
N SER A 321 -9.68 9.41 -5.13
CA SER A 321 -9.27 8.45 -4.10
C SER A 321 -9.48 7.02 -4.58
N LEU A 322 -8.45 6.18 -4.41
CA LEU A 322 -8.50 4.73 -4.66
C LEU A 322 -9.05 3.96 -3.45
N ARG A 323 -9.43 4.64 -2.39
CA ARG A 323 -10.07 4.07 -1.19
C ARG A 323 -9.24 2.99 -0.48
N PRO A 324 -7.96 3.24 -0.14
CA PRO A 324 -7.07 2.23 0.46
C PRO A 324 -7.62 1.61 1.74
N GLU A 325 -8.40 2.36 2.53
CA GLU A 325 -9.04 1.84 3.73
C GLU A 325 -10.09 0.76 3.40
N ALA A 326 -10.88 0.98 2.35
CA ALA A 326 -11.90 0.01 1.93
C ALA A 326 -11.26 -1.25 1.34
N ILE A 327 -10.17 -1.09 0.58
CA ILE A 327 -9.37 -2.21 0.06
C ILE A 327 -8.81 -3.04 1.23
N ALA A 328 -8.18 -2.39 2.20
CA ALA A 328 -7.60 -3.03 3.38
C ALA A 328 -8.64 -3.81 4.20
N GLU A 329 -9.79 -3.19 4.46
CA GLU A 329 -10.88 -3.82 5.22
C GLU A 329 -11.41 -5.06 4.51
N ALA A 330 -11.78 -4.94 3.25
CA ALA A 330 -12.28 -6.05 2.46
C ALA A 330 -11.24 -7.18 2.34
N GLY A 331 -9.97 -6.83 2.09
CA GLY A 331 -8.90 -7.81 1.94
C GLY A 331 -8.61 -8.59 3.20
N ILE A 332 -8.50 -7.93 4.34
CA ILE A 332 -8.29 -8.60 5.63
C ILE A 332 -9.52 -9.46 6.00
N ASP A 333 -10.72 -8.98 5.74
CA ASP A 333 -11.94 -9.77 5.98
C ASP A 333 -11.98 -11.03 5.11
N HIS A 334 -11.52 -10.95 3.86
CA HIS A 334 -11.35 -12.12 2.99
C HIS A 334 -10.32 -13.10 3.55
N LEU A 335 -9.14 -12.62 3.98
CA LEU A 335 -8.12 -13.48 4.58
C LEU A 335 -8.61 -14.17 5.85
N VAL A 336 -9.27 -13.43 6.74
CA VAL A 336 -9.78 -13.98 8.00
C VAL A 336 -10.84 -15.06 7.74
N LYS A 337 -11.74 -14.86 6.77
CA LYS A 337 -12.71 -15.89 6.36
C LYS A 337 -12.00 -17.18 5.89
N VAL A 338 -10.93 -17.05 5.11
CA VAL A 338 -10.10 -18.20 4.72
C VAL A 338 -9.50 -18.89 5.93
N LEU A 339 -8.86 -18.11 6.77
CA LEU A 339 -8.15 -18.63 7.94
C LEU A 339 -9.10 -19.30 8.94
N GLU A 340 -10.27 -18.74 9.17
CA GLU A 340 -11.19 -19.25 10.22
C GLU A 340 -12.16 -20.31 9.72
N HIS A 341 -12.59 -20.22 8.46
CA HIS A 341 -13.66 -21.06 7.93
C HIS A 341 -13.24 -21.95 6.76
N GLY A 342 -11.99 -21.83 6.29
CA GLY A 342 -11.51 -22.58 5.12
C GLY A 342 -12.24 -22.21 3.82
N SER A 343 -12.78 -20.99 3.72
CA SER A 343 -13.53 -20.55 2.54
C SER A 343 -12.69 -20.68 1.28
N ARG A 344 -13.27 -21.31 0.25
CA ARG A 344 -12.68 -21.43 -1.09
C ARG A 344 -13.39 -20.55 -2.12
N GLU A 345 -14.20 -19.57 -1.68
CA GLU A 345 -14.93 -18.69 -2.59
C GLU A 345 -13.99 -17.89 -3.50
N PRO A 346 -14.38 -17.64 -4.75
CA PRO A 346 -13.58 -16.87 -5.68
C PRO A 346 -13.42 -15.43 -5.15
N SER A 347 -12.41 -14.84 -5.53
CA SER A 347 -11.47 -14.10 -4.76
C SER A 347 -11.23 -12.70 -5.26
N GLY A 348 -11.97 -12.21 -6.22
CA GLY A 348 -11.86 -10.85 -6.74
C GLY A 348 -13.03 -9.98 -6.29
N THR A 349 -12.73 -8.80 -5.76
CA THR A 349 -13.74 -7.79 -5.43
C THR A 349 -13.26 -6.43 -5.90
N LEU A 350 -14.13 -5.68 -6.58
CA LEU A 350 -13.89 -4.29 -6.91
C LEU A 350 -14.54 -3.40 -5.84
N VAL A 351 -13.81 -2.40 -5.37
CA VAL A 351 -14.34 -1.32 -4.54
C VAL A 351 -14.49 -0.05 -5.37
N PRO A 352 -15.53 0.75 -5.16
CA PRO A 352 -15.71 1.98 -5.92
C PRO A 352 -14.65 3.02 -5.51
N THR A 353 -14.06 3.70 -6.48
CA THR A 353 -13.26 4.91 -6.26
C THR A 353 -14.14 6.09 -5.86
N ARG A 354 -13.52 7.19 -5.44
CA ARG A 354 -14.24 8.42 -5.08
C ARG A 354 -13.55 9.64 -5.67
N LEU A 355 -14.25 10.36 -6.53
CA LEU A 355 -13.82 11.66 -7.03
C LEU A 355 -14.31 12.76 -6.09
N ASP A 356 -13.39 13.34 -5.33
CA ASP A 356 -13.64 14.47 -4.43
C ASP A 356 -13.47 15.78 -5.21
N VAL A 357 -14.53 16.21 -5.89
CA VAL A 357 -14.53 17.41 -6.74
C VAL A 357 -14.37 18.66 -5.87
N ARG A 358 -13.36 19.47 -6.21
CA ARG A 358 -13.03 20.75 -5.56
C ARG A 358 -12.79 21.84 -6.60
N ALA A 359 -12.40 23.03 -6.14
CA ALA A 359 -12.30 24.22 -6.99
C ALA A 359 -11.29 24.11 -8.13
N SER A 360 -10.22 23.29 -7.99
CA SER A 360 -9.18 23.19 -9.05
C SER A 360 -9.67 22.58 -10.37
N SER A 361 -10.81 21.92 -10.38
CA SER A 361 -11.35 21.29 -11.59
C SER A 361 -12.77 21.74 -11.95
N VAL A 362 -13.23 22.85 -11.38
CA VAL A 362 -14.54 23.42 -11.67
C VAL A 362 -14.39 24.82 -12.21
N ARG A 363 -14.70 25.04 -13.49
CA ARG A 363 -14.69 26.37 -14.08
C ARG A 363 -15.78 27.24 -13.51
N ARG A 364 -15.46 28.50 -13.18
CA ARG A 364 -16.47 29.49 -12.80
C ARG A 364 -17.39 29.70 -14.00
N ARG A 365 -18.67 29.54 -13.81
CA ARG A 365 -19.67 30.00 -14.80
C ARG A 365 -19.83 31.49 -14.58
N ASP A 366 -19.50 32.29 -15.60
CA ASP A 366 -19.80 33.71 -15.63
C ASP A 366 -21.31 33.95 -15.66
#